data_819719e46859d5468b8862f34ebae77b
#
_entry.id   819719e46859d5468b8862f34ebae77b
#
_cell.length_a   1.000
_cell.length_b   1.000
_cell.length_c   1.000
_cell.angle_alpha   90.00
_cell.angle_beta   90.00
_cell.angle_gamma   90.00
#
_symmetry.space_group_name_H-M   'P 1'
#
loop_
_entity.id
_entity.type
_entity.pdbx_description
1 polymer ?
#
loop_
_entity_poly.entity_id
_entity_poly.type
_entity_poly.pdbx_seq_one_letter_code
_entity_poly.pdbx_strand_id
1 'polypeptide(L)'
;MYNFDQQITRRGTNSVKWDETDGNDIIPMWVADMDFLAAPAIQKALEERVKHGVFGYTIVTNSYYEAIISWFSRRHQWQIENDWIIYTTGVVPAISAV
;
A
#
# COMPACT_ATOMS: atom_id res chain seq x y z
N MET A 1 6.52 -5.02 -17.94
CA MET A 1 5.62 -6.21 -17.77
C MET A 1 5.81 -6.67 -16.32
N TYR A 2 4.74 -6.93 -15.59
CA TYR A 2 4.84 -7.45 -14.23
C TYR A 2 5.13 -8.96 -14.28
N ASN A 3 6.05 -9.42 -13.42
CA ASN A 3 6.34 -10.85 -13.28
C ASN A 3 5.72 -11.36 -11.97
N PHE A 4 4.58 -12.03 -12.07
CA PHE A 4 3.89 -12.61 -10.92
C PHE A 4 4.37 -14.01 -10.57
N ASP A 5 5.22 -14.63 -11.39
CA ASP A 5 5.80 -15.95 -11.15
C ASP A 5 7.13 -15.87 -10.39
N GLN A 6 7.65 -14.67 -10.18
CA GLN A 6 8.87 -14.46 -9.44
C GLN A 6 8.66 -14.81 -7.96
N GLN A 7 9.40 -15.80 -7.48
CA GLN A 7 9.42 -16.14 -6.07
C GLN A 7 10.25 -15.11 -5.29
N ILE A 8 9.63 -14.54 -4.25
CA ILE A 8 10.25 -13.55 -3.37
C ILE A 8 10.34 -14.13 -1.97
N THR A 9 11.56 -14.31 -1.48
CA THR A 9 11.80 -14.78 -0.12
C THR A 9 11.49 -13.66 0.86
N ARG A 10 10.51 -13.89 1.73
CA ARG A 10 10.12 -12.95 2.78
C ARG A 10 10.49 -13.41 4.18
N ARG A 11 11.02 -14.63 4.35
CA ARG A 11 11.55 -15.12 5.62
C ARG A 11 12.84 -14.40 5.96
N GLY A 12 12.99 -14.01 7.23
CA GLY A 12 14.14 -13.24 7.72
C GLY A 12 14.09 -11.76 7.34
N THR A 13 12.95 -11.25 6.92
CA THR A 13 12.75 -9.83 6.57
C THR A 13 11.89 -9.05 7.58
N ASN A 14 11.63 -9.63 8.74
CA ASN A 14 10.68 -9.14 9.74
C ASN A 14 9.24 -9.07 9.23
N SER A 15 8.90 -9.98 8.33
CA SER A 15 7.53 -10.13 7.84
C SER A 15 6.66 -10.82 8.87
N VAL A 16 5.66 -10.14 9.42
CA VAL A 16 4.68 -10.75 10.35
C VAL A 16 4.06 -12.01 9.75
N LYS A 17 3.69 -11.97 8.47
CA LYS A 17 3.12 -13.11 7.77
C LYS A 17 4.02 -14.34 7.75
N TRP A 18 5.32 -14.14 7.49
CA TRP A 18 6.25 -15.22 7.23
C TRP A 18 7.14 -15.59 8.42
N ASP A 19 7.48 -14.61 9.29
CA ASP A 19 8.47 -14.81 10.34
C ASP A 19 7.83 -15.17 11.69
N GLU A 20 6.53 -14.91 11.89
CA GLU A 20 5.77 -15.38 13.07
C GLU A 20 5.26 -16.81 12.90
N THR A 21 5.43 -17.42 11.73
CA THR A 21 5.00 -18.80 11.47
C THR A 21 6.15 -19.75 11.71
N ASP A 22 6.01 -20.61 12.71
CA ASP A 22 6.97 -21.68 13.00
C ASP A 22 6.94 -22.76 11.92
N GLY A 23 8.14 -23.12 11.42
CA GLY A 23 8.32 -24.18 10.43
C GLY A 23 8.43 -23.72 8.98
N ASN A 24 9.40 -24.34 8.28
CA ASN A 24 9.68 -23.99 6.87
C ASN A 24 8.66 -24.55 5.88
N ASP A 25 7.87 -25.53 6.29
CA ASP A 25 6.90 -26.23 5.43
C ASP A 25 5.48 -25.64 5.53
N ILE A 26 5.31 -24.58 6.32
CA ILE A 26 4.00 -23.93 6.49
C ILE A 26 3.86 -22.79 5.49
N ILE A 27 2.76 -22.79 4.73
CA ILE A 27 2.37 -21.71 3.84
C ILE A 27 1.39 -20.82 4.62
N PRO A 28 1.79 -19.60 5.00
CA PRO A 28 0.91 -18.70 5.73
C PRO A 28 -0.17 -18.12 4.79
N MET A 29 -1.44 -18.28 5.16
CA MET A 29 -2.60 -17.77 4.41
C MET A 29 -3.57 -16.98 5.29
N TRP A 30 -3.13 -16.55 6.46
CA TRP A 30 -3.99 -15.93 7.48
C TRP A 30 -4.14 -14.40 7.31
N VAL A 31 -3.20 -13.75 6.65
CA VAL A 31 -3.19 -12.31 6.42
C VAL A 31 -3.13 -12.01 4.92
N ALA A 32 -3.82 -10.97 4.49
CA ALA A 32 -4.05 -10.66 3.08
C ALA A 32 -2.94 -9.85 2.42
N ASP A 33 -1.78 -9.65 3.04
CA ASP A 33 -0.66 -9.03 2.36
C ASP A 33 -0.10 -9.93 1.26
N MET A 34 0.11 -9.33 0.09
CA MET A 34 0.53 -10.06 -1.09
C MET A 34 2.04 -10.27 -1.12
N ASP A 35 2.47 -11.39 -1.71
CA ASP A 35 3.88 -11.76 -1.85
C ASP A 35 4.46 -11.37 -3.22
N PHE A 36 3.83 -10.42 -3.90
CA PHE A 36 4.29 -9.87 -5.16
C PHE A 36 5.07 -8.56 -4.94
N LEU A 37 6.02 -8.29 -5.83
CA LEU A 37 6.68 -6.98 -5.86
C LEU A 37 5.66 -5.87 -6.07
N ALA A 38 5.86 -4.76 -5.38
CA ALA A 38 5.12 -3.55 -5.66
C ALA A 38 5.35 -3.10 -7.12
N ALA A 39 4.36 -2.44 -7.71
CA ALA A 39 4.47 -1.94 -9.07
C ALA A 39 5.73 -1.05 -9.24
N PRO A 40 6.46 -1.18 -10.37
CA PRO A 40 7.69 -0.40 -10.59
C PRO A 40 7.51 1.11 -10.44
N ALA A 41 6.34 1.65 -10.81
CA ALA A 41 6.04 3.06 -10.62
C ALA A 41 5.98 3.47 -9.15
N ILE A 42 5.48 2.58 -8.28
CA ILE A 42 5.44 2.79 -6.82
C ILE A 42 6.86 2.75 -6.26
N GLN A 43 7.66 1.73 -6.65
CA GLN A 43 9.05 1.60 -6.19
C GLN A 43 9.85 2.84 -6.58
N LYS A 44 9.73 3.28 -7.84
CA LYS A 44 10.42 4.49 -8.33
C LYS A 44 10.03 5.74 -7.54
N ALA A 45 8.76 5.95 -7.26
CA ALA A 45 8.31 7.10 -6.47
C ALA A 45 8.88 7.09 -5.04
N LEU A 46 8.97 5.91 -4.42
CA LEU A 46 9.59 5.75 -3.11
C LEU A 46 11.10 6.00 -3.16
N GLU A 47 11.80 5.48 -4.17
CA GLU A 47 13.23 5.72 -4.37
C GLU A 47 13.54 7.22 -4.54
N GLU A 48 12.74 7.92 -5.35
CA GLU A 48 12.88 9.37 -5.55
C GLU A 48 12.70 10.12 -4.22
N ARG A 49 11.74 9.71 -3.41
CA ARG A 49 11.53 10.30 -2.08
C ARG A 49 12.68 10.02 -1.12
N VAL A 50 13.22 8.80 -1.13
CA VAL A 50 14.39 8.44 -0.33
C VAL A 50 15.63 9.23 -0.76
N LYS A 51 15.86 9.39 -2.07
CA LYS A 51 16.98 10.21 -2.60
C LYS A 51 16.88 11.67 -2.20
N HIS A 52 15.67 12.22 -2.05
CA HIS A 52 15.48 13.57 -1.55
C HIS A 52 16.03 13.75 -0.11
N GLY A 53 15.91 12.72 0.74
CA GLY A 53 16.58 12.59 2.03
C GLY A 53 16.04 13.48 3.16
N VAL A 54 15.08 14.36 2.89
CA VAL A 54 14.47 15.21 3.91
C VAL A 54 13.04 14.75 4.17
N PHE A 55 12.78 14.24 5.35
CA PHE A 55 11.49 13.70 5.77
C PHE A 55 10.91 14.58 6.87
N GLY A 56 9.97 15.42 6.51
CA GLY A 56 9.25 16.29 7.43
C GLY A 56 7.76 16.00 7.40
N TYR A 57 6.96 16.87 7.98
CA TYR A 57 5.51 16.81 7.86
C TYR A 57 5.10 17.00 6.40
N THR A 58 4.23 16.14 5.92
CA THR A 58 3.76 16.14 4.53
C THR A 58 2.29 16.50 4.50
N ILE A 59 1.90 17.34 3.55
CA ILE A 59 0.50 17.61 3.25
C ILE A 59 -0.07 16.57 2.28
N VAL A 60 -1.37 16.33 2.37
CA VAL A 60 -2.09 15.58 1.34
C VAL A 60 -2.33 16.51 0.16
N THR A 61 -1.81 16.16 -1.01
CA THR A 61 -1.88 17.01 -2.22
C THR A 61 -3.18 16.83 -2.98
N ASN A 62 -3.56 17.81 -3.81
CA ASN A 62 -4.73 17.68 -4.68
C ASN A 62 -4.63 16.46 -5.60
N SER A 63 -3.45 16.12 -6.09
CA SER A 63 -3.24 14.95 -6.95
C SER A 63 -3.60 13.62 -6.27
N TYR A 64 -3.51 13.55 -4.95
CA TYR A 64 -3.96 12.39 -4.18
C TYR A 64 -5.48 12.23 -4.26
N TYR A 65 -6.22 13.30 -4.03
CA TYR A 65 -7.68 13.29 -4.11
C TYR A 65 -8.16 13.03 -5.53
N GLU A 66 -7.57 13.68 -6.52
CA GLU A 66 -7.85 13.49 -7.94
C GLU A 66 -7.64 12.04 -8.37
N ALA A 67 -6.58 11.38 -7.90
CA ALA A 67 -6.32 9.98 -8.20
C ALA A 67 -7.43 9.06 -7.66
N ILE A 68 -7.91 9.31 -6.44
CA ILE A 68 -9.01 8.56 -5.82
C ILE A 68 -10.31 8.79 -6.58
N ILE A 69 -10.68 10.04 -6.81
CA ILE A 69 -11.91 10.42 -7.53
C ILE A 69 -11.91 9.79 -8.93
N SER A 70 -10.81 9.92 -9.65
CA SER A 70 -10.64 9.32 -10.98
C SER A 70 -10.74 7.78 -10.95
N TRP A 71 -10.20 7.13 -9.92
CA TRP A 71 -10.31 5.69 -9.76
C TRP A 71 -11.77 5.26 -9.59
N PHE A 72 -12.50 5.85 -8.65
CA PHE A 72 -13.90 5.53 -8.39
C PHE A 72 -14.78 5.80 -9.59
N SER A 73 -14.59 6.92 -10.26
CA SER A 73 -15.31 7.26 -11.49
C SER A 73 -15.11 6.19 -12.58
N ARG A 74 -13.85 5.84 -12.88
CA ARG A 74 -13.52 4.92 -13.98
C ARG A 74 -13.85 3.45 -13.68
N ARG A 75 -13.66 3.02 -12.43
CA ARG A 75 -13.77 1.60 -12.06
C ARG A 75 -15.12 1.23 -11.49
N HIS A 76 -15.79 2.18 -10.85
CA HIS A 76 -17.04 1.94 -10.14
C HIS A 76 -18.20 2.80 -10.66
N GLN A 77 -17.95 3.68 -11.66
CA GLN A 77 -18.94 4.62 -12.19
C GLN A 77 -19.58 5.49 -11.09
N TRP A 78 -18.80 5.73 -10.04
CA TRP A 78 -19.22 6.50 -8.89
C TRP A 78 -18.48 7.83 -8.84
N GLN A 79 -19.26 8.93 -8.93
CA GLN A 79 -18.74 10.28 -8.80
C GLN A 79 -18.73 10.65 -7.32
N ILE A 80 -17.54 10.81 -6.75
CA ILE A 80 -17.33 11.25 -5.37
C ILE A 80 -16.76 12.66 -5.37
N GLU A 81 -17.10 13.42 -4.34
CA GLU A 81 -16.62 14.79 -4.15
C GLU A 81 -15.35 14.80 -3.29
N ASN A 82 -14.51 15.81 -3.49
CA ASN A 82 -13.24 15.95 -2.77
C ASN A 82 -13.43 16.02 -1.24
N ASP A 83 -14.44 16.73 -0.79
CA ASP A 83 -14.78 16.94 0.63
C ASP A 83 -15.39 15.69 1.31
N TRP A 84 -15.72 14.65 0.53
CA TRP A 84 -16.15 13.37 1.08
C TRP A 84 -14.96 12.46 1.47
N ILE A 85 -13.73 12.86 1.11
CA ILE A 85 -12.54 12.05 1.33
C ILE A 85 -11.82 12.52 2.59
N ILE A 86 -11.78 11.67 3.60
CA ILE A 86 -11.04 11.91 4.84
C ILE A 86 -9.80 11.01 4.83
N TYR A 87 -8.63 11.64 4.93
CA TYR A 87 -7.38 10.91 5.05
C TYR A 87 -7.17 10.38 6.47
N THR A 88 -6.82 9.10 6.58
CA THR A 88 -6.41 8.46 7.83
C THR A 88 -5.15 7.63 7.63
N THR A 89 -4.41 7.37 8.69
CA THR A 89 -3.16 6.61 8.63
C THR A 89 -3.36 5.09 8.54
N GLY A 90 -4.60 4.62 8.53
CA GLY A 90 -4.94 3.21 8.38
C GLY A 90 -6.36 2.90 8.81
N VAL A 91 -6.80 1.67 8.59
CA VAL A 91 -8.17 1.22 8.89
C VAL A 91 -8.46 1.25 10.40
N VAL A 92 -7.55 0.78 11.23
CA VAL A 92 -7.74 0.78 12.68
C VAL A 92 -7.90 2.18 13.25
N PRO A 93 -7.04 3.17 12.92
CA PRO A 93 -7.26 4.57 13.30
C PRO A 93 -8.57 5.13 12.76
N ALA A 94 -8.98 4.78 11.54
CA ALA A 94 -10.25 5.23 10.97
C ALA A 94 -11.44 4.74 11.80
N ILE A 95 -11.49 3.44 12.12
CA ILE A 95 -12.58 2.86 12.92
C ILE A 95 -12.59 3.45 14.35
N SER A 96 -11.42 3.76 14.90
CA SER A 96 -11.33 4.34 16.25
C SER A 96 -11.77 5.80 16.31
N ALA A 97 -11.83 6.49 15.19
CA ALA A 97 -12.22 7.89 15.10
C ALA A 97 -13.73 8.10 14.84
N VAL A 98 -14.45 7.04 14.43
CA VAL A 98 -15.90 7.03 14.18
C VAL A 98 -16.65 6.52 15.39
#